data_51aca4e61eca9e658cf321ca48afbe69
#
_entry.id   51aca4e61eca9e658cf321ca48afbe69
#
_cell.length_a   1.000
_cell.length_b   1.000
_cell.length_c   1.000
_cell.angle_alpha   90.00
_cell.angle_beta   90.00
_cell.angle_gamma   90.00
#
_symmetry.space_group_name_H-M   'P 1'
#
loop_
_entity.id
_entity.type
_entity.pdbx_description
1 polymer ?
#
loop_
_entity_poly.entity_id
_entity_poly.type
_entity_poly.pdbx_seq_one_letter_code
_entity_poly.pdbx_strand_id
1 'polypeptide(L)'
;MRSLTKVGATRDGRGRASEVGGDRIERSPRPHQTGWDVVLVWFMRLTALVWLAKAVATWASILDVLPGARPFEAEPVTRQTVIVYFAVIDAMAAVGLWLTSAWGGVVWLLAASSALTLAILTPHLLPMSVPYLGLQASIVAIYFILSWLAAREIR
;
A
#
# COMPACT_ATOMS: atom_id res chain seq x y z
N MET A 1 -60.67 41.79 50.08
CA MET A 1 -60.19 42.41 48.84
C MET A 1 -58.72 42.07 48.66
N ARG A 2 -58.41 41.09 47.87
CA ARG A 2 -57.03 40.70 47.53
C ARG A 2 -56.93 40.61 46.00
N SER A 3 -56.21 41.54 45.41
CA SER A 3 -55.91 41.53 43.97
C SER A 3 -54.89 40.48 43.62
N LEU A 4 -55.21 39.56 42.75
CA LEU A 4 -54.30 38.58 42.20
C LEU A 4 -53.55 39.19 41.01
N THR A 5 -52.25 39.44 41.20
CA THR A 5 -51.37 39.89 40.16
C THR A 5 -51.01 38.69 39.26
N LYS A 6 -51.43 38.72 38.01
CA LYS A 6 -51.17 37.73 36.99
C LYS A 6 -49.75 37.93 36.43
N VAL A 7 -48.84 37.09 36.84
CA VAL A 7 -47.50 37.04 36.31
C VAL A 7 -47.56 36.39 34.89
N GLY A 8 -47.38 37.21 33.87
CA GLY A 8 -47.23 36.74 32.52
C GLY A 8 -45.87 36.10 32.30
N ALA A 9 -45.85 34.82 32.08
CA ALA A 9 -44.66 34.09 31.64
C ALA A 9 -44.46 34.36 30.14
N THR A 10 -43.59 35.25 29.78
CA THR A 10 -43.04 35.40 28.44
C THR A 10 -42.15 34.19 28.16
N ARG A 11 -42.66 33.27 27.44
CA ARG A 11 -41.94 32.07 26.96
C ARG A 11 -41.05 32.50 25.80
N ASP A 12 -39.79 32.83 26.14
CA ASP A 12 -38.76 33.10 25.16
C ASP A 12 -38.47 31.87 24.29
N GLY A 13 -39.08 31.84 23.11
CA GLY A 13 -38.94 30.81 22.11
C GLY A 13 -37.63 30.81 21.33
N ARG A 14 -36.57 31.46 21.85
CA ARG A 14 -35.27 31.60 21.16
C ARG A 14 -34.18 30.61 21.54
N GLY A 15 -34.44 29.71 22.49
CA GLY A 15 -33.41 28.82 23.04
C GLY A 15 -33.26 27.45 22.34
N ARG A 16 -34.04 27.10 21.33
CA ARG A 16 -34.01 25.73 20.75
C ARG A 16 -33.57 25.61 19.29
N ALA A 17 -33.21 26.71 18.65
CA ALA A 17 -32.73 26.67 17.26
C ALA A 17 -31.21 26.52 17.10
N SER A 18 -30.42 26.57 18.19
CA SER A 18 -28.96 26.51 18.13
C SER A 18 -28.35 25.15 18.49
N GLU A 19 -29.15 24.18 18.97
CA GLU A 19 -28.61 22.85 19.32
C GLU A 19 -28.74 21.78 18.21
N VAL A 20 -29.41 22.09 17.09
CA VAL A 20 -29.51 21.16 15.94
C VAL A 20 -28.31 21.33 14.95
N GLY A 21 -27.41 22.30 15.23
CA GLY A 21 -26.24 22.58 14.39
C GLY A 21 -24.98 21.79 14.73
N GLY A 22 -24.96 21.00 15.83
CA GLY A 22 -23.76 20.38 16.37
C GLY A 22 -23.35 19.04 15.77
N ASP A 23 -24.16 18.43 14.92
CA ASP A 23 -23.88 17.09 14.37
C ASP A 23 -23.59 17.10 12.85
N ARG A 24 -23.15 18.23 12.33
CA ARG A 24 -22.43 18.22 11.06
C ARG A 24 -21.05 17.72 11.37
N ILE A 25 -20.79 16.43 11.09
CA ILE A 25 -19.44 15.90 10.88
C ILE A 25 -18.79 16.86 9.88
N GLU A 26 -17.99 17.81 10.40
CA GLU A 26 -17.13 18.64 9.57
C GLU A 26 -16.27 17.64 8.81
N ARG A 27 -16.60 17.43 7.53
CA ARG A 27 -15.71 16.67 6.64
C ARG A 27 -14.41 17.44 6.67
N SER A 28 -13.41 16.90 7.37
CA SER A 28 -12.05 17.42 7.35
C SER A 28 -11.72 17.80 5.91
N PRO A 29 -11.24 19.03 5.64
CA PRO A 29 -10.87 19.42 4.30
C PRO A 29 -10.00 18.31 3.73
N ARG A 30 -10.37 17.76 2.56
CA ARG A 30 -9.55 16.76 1.90
C ARG A 30 -8.18 17.41 1.73
N PRO A 31 -7.09 16.82 2.24
CA PRO A 31 -5.77 17.38 2.03
C PRO A 31 -5.61 17.63 0.53
N HIS A 32 -5.19 18.83 0.15
CA HIS A 32 -4.89 19.14 -1.25
C HIS A 32 -3.93 18.07 -1.73
N GLN A 33 -4.37 17.23 -2.66
CA GLN A 33 -3.49 16.26 -3.30
C GLN A 33 -2.49 17.07 -4.11
N THR A 34 -1.25 17.06 -3.67
CA THR A 34 -0.14 17.68 -4.39
C THR A 34 0.15 16.86 -5.65
N GLY A 35 0.76 17.48 -6.65
CA GLY A 35 1.07 16.78 -7.91
C GLY A 35 1.93 15.53 -7.68
N TRP A 36 2.84 15.57 -6.71
CA TRP A 36 3.72 14.45 -6.37
C TRP A 36 3.00 13.30 -5.66
N ASP A 37 1.97 13.59 -4.87
CA ASP A 37 1.13 12.53 -4.27
C ASP A 37 0.42 11.72 -5.35
N VAL A 38 -0.09 12.38 -6.39
CA VAL A 38 -0.73 11.70 -7.53
C VAL A 38 0.28 10.83 -8.28
N VAL A 39 1.49 11.35 -8.54
CA VAL A 39 2.57 10.59 -9.19
C VAL A 39 2.96 9.37 -8.37
N LEU A 40 3.10 9.53 -7.04
CA LEU A 40 3.42 8.44 -6.13
C LEU A 40 2.33 7.35 -6.15
N VAL A 41 1.05 7.72 -6.13
CA VAL A 41 -0.07 6.76 -6.20
C VAL A 41 -0.04 5.98 -7.52
N TRP A 42 0.18 6.65 -8.66
CA TRP A 42 0.29 5.97 -9.94
C TRP A 42 1.50 5.05 -10.01
N PHE A 43 2.65 5.48 -9.50
CA PHE A 43 3.83 4.65 -9.38
C PHE A 43 3.56 3.40 -8.55
N MET A 44 2.92 3.53 -7.37
CA MET A 44 2.58 2.39 -6.52
C MET A 44 1.63 1.41 -7.23
N ARG A 45 0.64 1.89 -7.97
CA ARG A 45 -0.29 1.04 -8.72
C ARG A 45 0.37 0.30 -9.87
N LEU A 46 1.23 0.97 -10.63
CA LEU A 46 1.98 0.32 -11.71
C LEU A 46 2.95 -0.74 -11.14
N THR A 47 3.64 -0.42 -10.05
CA THR A 47 4.50 -1.36 -9.35
C THR A 47 3.69 -2.54 -8.82
N ALA A 48 2.48 -2.30 -8.27
CA ALA A 48 1.58 -3.37 -7.81
C ALA A 48 1.21 -4.35 -8.93
N LEU A 49 0.92 -3.86 -10.14
CA LEU A 49 0.62 -4.73 -11.29
C LEU A 49 1.82 -5.59 -11.70
N VAL A 50 3.02 -5.03 -11.69
CA VAL A 50 4.25 -5.78 -11.98
C VAL A 50 4.48 -6.87 -10.94
N TRP A 51 4.32 -6.55 -9.64
CA TRP A 51 4.47 -7.53 -8.56
C TRP A 51 3.36 -8.58 -8.56
N LEU A 52 2.15 -8.20 -8.92
CA LEU A 52 1.05 -9.14 -9.10
C LEU A 52 1.35 -10.14 -10.22
N ALA A 53 1.81 -9.65 -11.38
CA ALA A 53 2.20 -10.50 -12.49
C ALA A 53 3.33 -11.47 -12.10
N LYS A 54 4.34 -10.98 -11.36
CA LYS A 54 5.43 -11.80 -10.82
C LYS A 54 4.90 -12.87 -9.84
N ALA A 55 4.02 -12.49 -8.91
CA ALA A 55 3.42 -13.42 -7.96
C ALA A 55 2.60 -14.51 -8.69
N VAL A 56 1.76 -14.12 -9.65
CA VAL A 56 0.97 -15.08 -10.47
C VAL A 56 1.89 -16.03 -11.25
N ALA A 57 2.96 -15.53 -11.86
CA ALA A 57 3.94 -16.37 -12.56
C ALA A 57 4.62 -17.36 -11.61
N THR A 58 4.97 -16.93 -10.39
CA THR A 58 5.57 -17.82 -9.37
C THR A 58 4.57 -18.88 -8.92
N TRP A 59 3.30 -18.52 -8.68
CA TRP A 59 2.25 -19.49 -8.36
C TRP A 59 1.98 -20.46 -9.52
N ALA A 60 1.98 -19.98 -10.77
CA ALA A 60 1.85 -20.83 -11.94
C ALA A 60 2.99 -21.85 -12.06
N SER A 61 4.20 -21.48 -11.65
CA SER A 61 5.35 -22.39 -11.58
C SER A 61 5.22 -23.42 -10.45
N ILE A 62 4.69 -23.05 -9.28
CA ILE A 62 4.44 -23.96 -8.15
C ILE A 62 3.37 -24.99 -8.51
N LEU A 63 2.33 -24.56 -9.24
CA LEU A 63 1.20 -25.41 -9.64
C LEU A 63 1.48 -26.23 -10.92
N ASP A 64 2.68 -26.11 -11.49
CA ASP A 64 3.11 -26.77 -12.73
C ASP A 64 2.17 -26.55 -13.92
N VAL A 65 1.59 -25.33 -14.00
CA VAL A 65 0.67 -24.94 -15.09
C VAL A 65 1.42 -24.57 -16.36
N LEU A 66 2.70 -24.18 -16.25
CA LEU A 66 3.51 -23.72 -17.37
C LEU A 66 4.17 -24.88 -18.09
N PRO A 67 3.81 -25.16 -19.35
CA PRO A 67 4.38 -26.27 -20.10
C PRO A 67 5.89 -26.05 -20.34
N GLY A 68 6.70 -27.08 -20.08
CA GLY A 68 8.14 -27.08 -20.29
C GLY A 68 8.98 -26.44 -19.18
N ALA A 69 8.37 -25.96 -18.11
CA ALA A 69 9.09 -25.57 -16.91
C ALA A 69 9.56 -26.81 -16.13
N ARG A 70 10.63 -26.64 -15.31
CA ARG A 70 11.06 -27.72 -14.42
C ARG A 70 9.99 -27.86 -13.32
N PRO A 71 9.52 -29.09 -13.00
CA PRO A 71 8.54 -29.29 -11.95
C PRO A 71 9.03 -28.74 -10.61
N PHE A 72 8.15 -28.07 -9.86
CA PHE A 72 8.49 -27.49 -8.56
C PHE A 72 9.03 -28.56 -7.58
N GLU A 73 8.50 -29.77 -7.62
CA GLU A 73 8.90 -30.89 -6.77
C GLU A 73 10.33 -31.41 -7.08
N ALA A 74 10.85 -31.14 -8.28
CA ALA A 74 12.20 -31.51 -8.67
C ALA A 74 13.29 -30.52 -8.17
N GLU A 75 12.88 -29.39 -7.61
CA GLU A 75 13.81 -28.42 -7.05
C GLU A 75 14.26 -28.82 -5.63
N PRO A 76 15.50 -28.47 -5.21
CA PRO A 76 15.96 -28.69 -3.84
C PRO A 76 15.06 -27.99 -2.83
N VAL A 77 14.84 -28.57 -1.64
CA VAL A 77 13.97 -28.05 -0.58
C VAL A 77 14.28 -26.60 -0.24
N THR A 78 15.56 -26.21 -0.17
CA THR A 78 15.98 -24.84 0.09
C THR A 78 15.46 -23.88 -0.98
N ARG A 79 15.50 -24.27 -2.26
CA ARG A 79 15.00 -23.45 -3.35
C ARG A 79 13.48 -23.41 -3.38
N GLN A 80 12.81 -24.52 -3.07
CA GLN A 80 11.34 -24.57 -2.90
C GLN A 80 10.89 -23.58 -1.83
N THR A 81 11.58 -23.51 -0.69
CA THR A 81 11.30 -22.56 0.39
C THR A 81 11.41 -21.12 -0.08
N VAL A 82 12.46 -20.78 -0.85
CA VAL A 82 12.64 -19.44 -1.41
C VAL A 82 11.52 -19.10 -2.41
N ILE A 83 11.13 -20.03 -3.28
CA ILE A 83 10.05 -19.84 -4.25
C ILE A 83 8.73 -19.58 -3.52
N VAL A 84 8.38 -20.37 -2.52
CA VAL A 84 7.14 -20.20 -1.73
C VAL A 84 7.16 -18.89 -0.96
N TYR A 85 8.30 -18.53 -0.36
CA TYR A 85 8.46 -17.23 0.33
C TYR A 85 8.14 -16.06 -0.61
N PHE A 86 8.72 -16.03 -1.82
CA PHE A 86 8.44 -14.96 -2.78
C PHE A 86 7.03 -15.03 -3.37
N ALA A 87 6.46 -16.22 -3.56
CA ALA A 87 5.07 -16.35 -4.00
C ALA A 87 4.09 -15.67 -3.03
N VAL A 88 4.34 -15.77 -1.74
CA VAL A 88 3.49 -15.17 -0.70
C VAL A 88 3.78 -13.69 -0.53
N ILE A 89 5.06 -13.31 -0.33
CA ILE A 89 5.41 -11.93 0.01
C ILE A 89 5.18 -10.98 -1.18
N ASP A 90 5.42 -11.42 -2.42
CA ASP A 90 5.14 -10.62 -3.62
C ASP A 90 3.64 -10.39 -3.83
N ALA A 91 2.80 -11.39 -3.54
CA ALA A 91 1.35 -11.24 -3.58
C ALA A 91 0.86 -10.25 -2.51
N MET A 92 1.36 -10.35 -1.28
CA MET A 92 1.02 -9.39 -0.21
C MET A 92 1.49 -7.97 -0.55
N ALA A 93 2.70 -7.83 -1.10
CA ALA A 93 3.23 -6.54 -1.54
C ALA A 93 2.37 -5.94 -2.65
N ALA A 94 1.94 -6.73 -3.64
CA ALA A 94 1.08 -6.27 -4.73
C ALA A 94 -0.26 -5.74 -4.21
N VAL A 95 -0.93 -6.46 -3.31
CA VAL A 95 -2.19 -6.02 -2.69
C VAL A 95 -1.98 -4.75 -1.87
N GLY A 96 -0.94 -4.69 -1.04
CA GLY A 96 -0.64 -3.54 -0.20
C GLY A 96 -0.32 -2.28 -1.00
N LEU A 97 0.45 -2.40 -2.09
CA LEU A 97 0.76 -1.29 -3.01
C LEU A 97 -0.49 -0.83 -3.76
N TRP A 98 -1.33 -1.76 -4.22
CA TRP A 98 -2.58 -1.42 -4.91
C TRP A 98 -3.51 -0.59 -4.02
N LEU A 99 -3.61 -0.95 -2.76
CA LEU A 99 -4.37 -0.22 -1.74
C LEU A 99 -3.70 1.10 -1.32
N THR A 100 -2.51 1.40 -1.83
CA THR A 100 -1.71 2.59 -1.46
C THR A 100 -1.54 2.73 0.06
N SER A 101 -1.44 1.60 0.75
CA SER A 101 -1.33 1.55 2.20
C SER A 101 0.13 1.71 2.65
N ALA A 102 0.34 2.31 3.82
CA ALA A 102 1.68 2.48 4.39
C ALA A 102 2.38 1.13 4.60
N TRP A 103 1.65 0.10 5.07
CA TRP A 103 2.20 -1.24 5.26
C TRP A 103 2.57 -1.92 3.94
N GLY A 104 1.85 -1.62 2.84
CA GLY A 104 2.13 -2.16 1.52
C GLY A 104 3.51 -1.75 1.01
N GLY A 105 3.90 -0.49 1.21
CA GLY A 105 5.24 0.00 0.90
C GLY A 105 6.33 -0.72 1.71
N VAL A 106 6.09 -0.97 3.00
CA VAL A 106 7.03 -1.69 3.88
C VAL A 106 7.21 -3.15 3.43
N VAL A 107 6.11 -3.88 3.20
CA VAL A 107 6.15 -5.28 2.73
C VAL A 107 6.83 -5.38 1.37
N TRP A 108 6.54 -4.45 0.47
CA TRP A 108 7.18 -4.41 -0.84
C TRP A 108 8.70 -4.14 -0.74
N LEU A 109 9.13 -3.19 0.11
CA LEU A 109 10.55 -2.96 0.36
C LEU A 109 11.23 -4.19 0.95
N LEU A 110 10.56 -4.90 1.87
CA LEU A 110 11.06 -6.15 2.43
C LEU A 110 11.21 -7.21 1.33
N ALA A 111 10.22 -7.38 0.45
CA ALA A 111 10.28 -8.30 -0.67
C ALA A 111 11.42 -7.93 -1.64
N ALA A 112 11.54 -6.66 -2.03
CA ALA A 112 12.56 -6.19 -2.94
C ALA A 112 13.98 -6.30 -2.36
N SER A 113 14.17 -5.90 -1.11
CA SER A 113 15.49 -5.98 -0.44
C SER A 113 15.91 -7.42 -0.18
N SER A 114 15.00 -8.30 0.23
CA SER A 114 15.32 -9.73 0.39
C SER A 114 15.68 -10.39 -0.94
N ALA A 115 14.98 -10.05 -2.04
CA ALA A 115 15.33 -10.53 -3.37
C ALA A 115 16.73 -10.08 -3.82
N LEU A 116 17.05 -8.79 -3.65
CA LEU A 116 18.38 -8.26 -3.95
C LEU A 116 19.46 -8.92 -3.10
N THR A 117 19.21 -9.08 -1.81
CA THR A 117 20.15 -9.72 -0.88
C THR A 117 20.41 -11.17 -1.26
N LEU A 118 19.36 -11.97 -1.51
CA LEU A 118 19.52 -13.35 -1.93
C LEU A 118 20.24 -13.47 -3.28
N ALA A 119 19.88 -12.63 -4.25
CA ALA A 119 20.51 -12.67 -5.57
C ALA A 119 22.02 -12.34 -5.54
N ILE A 120 22.44 -11.48 -4.62
CA ILE A 120 23.85 -11.10 -4.45
C ILE A 120 24.61 -12.15 -3.62
N LEU A 121 24.06 -12.57 -2.47
CA LEU A 121 24.72 -13.46 -1.54
C LEU A 121 24.63 -14.94 -1.93
N THR A 122 23.51 -15.33 -2.56
CA THR A 122 23.21 -16.72 -2.90
C THR A 122 22.64 -16.86 -4.32
N PRO A 123 23.44 -16.53 -5.36
CA PRO A 123 22.96 -16.52 -6.75
C PRO A 123 22.48 -17.90 -7.24
N HIS A 124 22.89 -18.99 -6.58
CA HIS A 124 22.42 -20.33 -6.88
C HIS A 124 20.97 -20.59 -6.43
N LEU A 125 20.47 -19.86 -5.42
CA LEU A 125 19.10 -19.96 -4.95
C LEU A 125 18.15 -19.08 -5.75
N LEU A 126 18.60 -17.89 -6.11
CA LEU A 126 17.83 -16.92 -6.87
C LEU A 126 18.69 -16.34 -8.02
N PRO A 127 18.84 -17.10 -9.12
CA PRO A 127 19.63 -16.63 -10.26
C PRO A 127 18.92 -15.44 -10.93
N MET A 128 19.47 -14.25 -10.78
CA MET A 128 18.98 -13.04 -11.46
C MET A 128 20.05 -12.51 -12.41
N SER A 129 19.62 -12.07 -13.59
CA SER A 129 20.53 -11.38 -14.50
C SER A 129 20.88 -10.00 -13.97
N VAL A 130 22.12 -9.55 -14.24
CA VAL A 130 22.62 -8.23 -13.79
C VAL A 130 21.69 -7.07 -14.20
N PRO A 131 21.14 -7.01 -15.46
CA PRO A 131 20.23 -5.95 -15.82
C PRO A 131 18.92 -5.99 -15.03
N TYR A 132 18.42 -7.16 -14.65
CA TYR A 132 17.22 -7.29 -13.82
C TYR A 132 17.45 -6.80 -12.38
N LEU A 133 18.62 -7.10 -11.80
CA LEU A 133 19.05 -6.55 -10.51
C LEU A 133 19.12 -5.02 -10.55
N GLY A 134 19.72 -4.45 -11.59
CA GLY A 134 19.80 -3.01 -11.80
C GLY A 134 18.42 -2.37 -11.93
N LEU A 135 17.51 -2.99 -12.67
CA LEU A 135 16.12 -2.52 -12.80
C LEU A 135 15.41 -2.52 -11.44
N GLN A 136 15.52 -3.59 -10.68
CA GLN A 136 14.88 -3.71 -9.37
C GLN A 136 15.43 -2.68 -8.38
N ALA A 137 16.74 -2.50 -8.32
CA ALA A 137 17.38 -1.47 -7.49
C ALA A 137 16.93 -0.06 -7.91
N SER A 138 16.79 0.20 -9.21
CA SER A 138 16.30 1.49 -9.73
C SER A 138 14.86 1.78 -9.31
N ILE A 139 13.97 0.79 -9.35
CA ILE A 139 12.57 0.95 -8.89
C ILE A 139 12.53 1.30 -7.41
N VAL A 140 13.35 0.66 -6.58
CA VAL A 140 13.47 0.97 -5.15
C VAL A 140 13.98 2.40 -4.93
N ALA A 141 15.01 2.83 -5.67
CA ALA A 141 15.54 4.18 -5.59
C ALA A 141 14.50 5.24 -6.00
N ILE A 142 13.76 5.01 -7.10
CA ILE A 142 12.68 5.89 -7.56
C ILE A 142 11.60 6.02 -6.48
N TYR A 143 11.21 4.93 -5.83
CA TYR A 143 10.25 4.98 -4.72
C TYR A 143 10.71 5.89 -3.59
N PHE A 144 11.97 5.78 -3.17
CA PHE A 144 12.51 6.65 -2.12
C PHE A 144 12.53 8.12 -2.54
N ILE A 145 12.91 8.41 -3.79
CA ILE A 145 12.93 9.77 -4.32
C ILE A 145 11.50 10.36 -4.35
N LEU A 146 10.54 9.62 -4.88
CA LEU A 146 9.14 10.07 -4.95
C LEU A 146 8.52 10.25 -3.56
N SER A 147 8.77 9.31 -2.65
CA SER A 147 8.30 9.39 -1.27
C SER A 147 8.88 10.61 -0.54
N TRP A 148 10.15 10.94 -0.78
CA TRP A 148 10.80 12.10 -0.20
C TRP A 148 10.28 13.42 -0.80
N LEU A 149 10.04 13.46 -2.12
CA LEU A 149 9.47 14.63 -2.79
C LEU A 149 8.04 14.91 -2.28
N ALA A 150 7.20 13.87 -2.21
CA ALA A 150 5.85 13.96 -1.66
C ALA A 150 5.87 14.47 -0.20
N ALA A 151 6.80 13.97 0.63
CA ALA A 151 6.95 14.41 2.01
C ALA A 151 7.40 15.87 2.16
N ARG A 152 8.13 16.43 1.18
CA ARG A 152 8.57 17.85 1.19
C ARG A 152 7.47 18.84 0.87
N GLU A 153 6.51 18.48 0.06
CA GLU A 153 5.39 19.36 -0.32
C GLU A 153 4.38 19.58 0.82
N ILE A 154 4.38 18.69 1.82
CA ILE A 154 3.47 18.80 2.98
C ILE A 154 4.01 19.76 4.04
N ARG A 155 5.25 20.23 3.93
CA ARG A 155 5.87 21.20 4.86
C ARG A 155 5.81 22.62 4.33
#